data_70916d53e489dd86e61bc307a8200019
#
_entry.id   70916d53e489dd86e61bc307a8200019
#
_cell.length_a   1.000
_cell.length_b   1.000
_cell.length_c   1.000
_cell.angle_alpha   90.00
_cell.angle_beta   90.00
_cell.angle_gamma   90.00
#
_symmetry.space_group_name_H-M   'P 1'
#
loop_
_entity.id
_entity.type
_entity.pdbx_description
1 polymer ?
#
loop_
_entity_poly.entity_id
_entity_poly.type
_entity_poly.pdbx_seq_one_letter_code
_entity_poly.pdbx_strand_id
1 'polypeptide(L)'
;MNPPPQQDIQPQKTIIIAAHPDDEILWFSPVLDKADAVVICFLDIPTDPAISEGRRRCISGYPALNVKWLEIEEAGCAGLADWRKPLPTRYGVGIHNRGAACKYRKNFGRLVALLKTILPGYTVIYTHNPWGEYGHEEHVQVYRAVKHVCNELNGEQSIWCPGYVSNRSAALMAYYQSIFQNPSRIFKTGKRVPGLKRLYQKHGCWTWFSDWQWPAEEIFLMDGPGKYEDGLAAGCQTARRLPVQLIMLSE
;
A
#
# COMPACT_ATOMS: atom_id res chain seq x y z
N MET A 1 -8.33 -16.66 46.64
CA MET A 1 -7.55 -16.36 45.42
C MET A 1 -8.29 -15.31 44.64
N ASN A 2 -7.73 -14.13 44.50
CA ASN A 2 -8.34 -13.09 43.66
C ASN A 2 -8.17 -13.49 42.18
N PRO A 3 -9.18 -13.32 41.32
CA PRO A 3 -9.04 -13.55 39.90
C PRO A 3 -7.94 -12.63 39.34
N PRO A 4 -7.19 -13.10 38.33
CA PRO A 4 -6.19 -12.24 37.70
C PRO A 4 -6.86 -10.98 37.12
N PRO A 5 -6.16 -9.82 37.10
CA PRO A 5 -6.73 -8.61 36.57
C PRO A 5 -7.12 -8.83 35.11
N GLN A 6 -8.35 -8.50 34.76
CA GLN A 6 -8.79 -8.42 33.37
C GLN A 6 -7.88 -7.43 32.66
N GLN A 7 -7.11 -7.90 31.69
CA GLN A 7 -6.41 -7.01 30.77
C GLN A 7 -7.47 -6.27 29.98
N ASP A 8 -7.53 -4.95 30.14
CA ASP A 8 -8.30 -4.05 29.26
C ASP A 8 -7.81 -4.25 27.83
N ILE A 9 -8.54 -5.03 27.05
CA ILE A 9 -8.28 -5.19 25.63
C ILE A 9 -8.66 -3.85 24.98
N GLN A 10 -7.68 -3.00 24.77
CA GLN A 10 -7.86 -1.76 24.02
C GLN A 10 -8.44 -2.10 22.63
N PRO A 11 -9.49 -1.39 22.18
CA PRO A 11 -10.05 -1.66 20.86
C PRO A 11 -8.98 -1.48 19.78
N GLN A 12 -8.86 -2.47 18.90
CA GLN A 12 -7.91 -2.45 17.80
C GLN A 12 -8.28 -1.32 16.84
N LYS A 13 -7.42 -0.30 16.73
CA LYS A 13 -7.57 0.76 15.74
C LYS A 13 -6.93 0.37 14.42
N THR A 14 -7.68 0.54 13.36
CA THR A 14 -7.31 0.12 11.99
C THR A 14 -7.10 1.34 11.10
N ILE A 15 -6.01 1.36 10.34
CA ILE A 15 -5.74 2.40 9.35
C ILE A 15 -5.35 1.79 8.00
N ILE A 16 -5.76 2.45 6.92
CA ILE A 16 -5.32 2.16 5.55
C ILE A 16 -4.32 3.23 5.12
N ILE A 17 -3.18 2.81 4.57
CA ILE A 17 -2.18 3.70 3.96
C ILE A 17 -2.09 3.35 2.47
N ALA A 18 -2.74 4.15 1.63
CA ALA A 18 -2.77 4.02 0.19
C ALA A 18 -1.81 5.01 -0.48
N ALA A 19 -1.26 4.65 -1.62
CA ALA A 19 -0.35 5.52 -2.36
C ALA A 19 -1.11 6.65 -3.08
N HIS A 20 -2.05 6.31 -3.94
CA HIS A 20 -2.73 7.27 -4.80
C HIS A 20 -4.24 7.31 -4.55
N PRO A 21 -4.93 8.37 -4.95
CA PRO A 21 -6.39 8.37 -5.07
C PRO A 21 -6.82 7.27 -6.05
N ASP A 22 -7.77 6.46 -5.65
CA ASP A 22 -8.34 5.22 -6.21
C ASP A 22 -7.75 3.92 -5.66
N ASP A 23 -6.52 3.90 -5.13
CA ASP A 23 -5.91 2.70 -4.53
C ASP A 23 -6.71 2.16 -3.34
N GLU A 24 -7.34 3.05 -2.55
CA GLU A 24 -8.11 2.65 -1.36
C GLU A 24 -9.33 1.80 -1.73
N ILE A 25 -9.86 1.96 -2.95
CA ILE A 25 -10.93 1.09 -3.46
C ILE A 25 -10.41 -0.04 -4.32
N LEU A 26 -9.25 0.11 -4.98
CA LEU A 26 -8.67 -0.92 -5.82
C LEU A 26 -8.12 -2.07 -4.98
N TRP A 27 -7.37 -1.76 -3.93
CA TRP A 27 -6.58 -2.73 -3.18
C TRP A 27 -7.06 -2.97 -1.76
N PHE A 28 -7.91 -2.09 -1.21
CA PHE A 28 -8.35 -2.14 0.18
C PHE A 28 -9.87 -2.11 0.33
N SER A 29 -10.62 -2.34 -0.75
CA SER A 29 -12.07 -2.28 -0.79
C SER A 29 -12.77 -3.01 0.36
N PRO A 30 -12.35 -4.24 0.76
CA PRO A 30 -13.04 -5.01 1.80
C PRO A 30 -12.89 -4.45 3.20
N VAL A 31 -11.83 -3.67 3.43
CA VAL A 31 -11.50 -3.14 4.75
C VAL A 31 -11.83 -1.65 4.88
N LEU A 32 -12.14 -0.98 3.78
CA LEU A 32 -12.42 0.45 3.72
C LEU A 32 -13.57 0.87 4.65
N ASP A 33 -14.62 0.05 4.74
CA ASP A 33 -15.78 0.35 5.59
C ASP A 33 -15.51 0.14 7.09
N LYS A 34 -14.41 -0.51 7.44
CA LYS A 34 -14.04 -0.88 8.81
C LYS A 34 -12.83 -0.11 9.33
N ALA A 35 -12.15 0.62 8.46
CA ALA A 35 -10.99 1.40 8.86
C ALA A 35 -11.40 2.64 9.64
N ASP A 36 -10.70 2.92 10.75
CA ASP A 36 -10.88 4.13 11.54
C ASP A 36 -10.33 5.36 10.83
N ALA A 37 -9.35 5.16 9.94
CA ALA A 37 -8.78 6.21 9.10
C ALA A 37 -8.22 5.65 7.80
N VAL A 38 -8.17 6.52 6.79
CA VAL A 38 -7.50 6.29 5.51
C VAL A 38 -6.49 7.41 5.27
N VAL A 39 -5.30 7.06 4.82
CA VAL A 39 -4.27 8.02 4.38
C VAL A 39 -4.01 7.79 2.91
N ILE A 40 -4.07 8.86 2.11
CA ILE A 40 -3.66 8.87 0.71
C ILE A 40 -2.40 9.72 0.60
N CYS A 41 -1.32 9.11 0.13
CA CYS A 41 0.01 9.68 0.23
C CYS A 41 0.33 10.69 -0.88
N PHE A 42 0.11 10.29 -2.14
CA PHE A 42 0.45 11.10 -3.31
C PHE A 42 -0.81 11.70 -3.94
N LEU A 43 -0.73 12.94 -4.35
CA LEU A 43 -1.87 13.63 -4.96
C LEU A 43 -1.57 14.09 -6.39
N ASP A 44 -0.45 14.77 -6.58
CA ASP A 44 -0.12 15.42 -7.84
C ASP A 44 0.81 14.57 -8.70
N ILE A 45 0.47 14.48 -9.98
CA ILE A 45 1.28 13.86 -11.02
C ILE A 45 1.96 14.97 -11.81
N PRO A 46 3.31 15.11 -11.75
CA PRO A 46 4.02 16.19 -12.43
C PRO A 46 3.79 16.24 -13.94
N THR A 47 3.59 15.06 -14.53
CA THR A 47 3.42 14.88 -15.98
C THR A 47 1.98 14.92 -16.45
N ASP A 48 1.00 14.94 -15.51
CA ASP A 48 -0.43 14.99 -15.83
C ASP A 48 -1.19 15.95 -14.90
N PRO A 49 -1.19 17.25 -15.24
CA PRO A 49 -1.93 18.25 -14.48
C PRO A 49 -3.45 18.03 -14.49
N ALA A 50 -4.00 17.39 -15.54
CA ALA A 50 -5.44 17.16 -15.64
C ALA A 50 -5.90 16.11 -14.61
N ILE A 51 -5.18 15.01 -14.48
CA ILE A 51 -5.44 14.01 -13.45
C ILE A 51 -5.25 14.63 -12.05
N SER A 52 -4.18 15.39 -11.84
CA SER A 52 -3.91 16.10 -10.57
C SER A 52 -5.08 16.99 -10.14
N GLU A 53 -5.61 17.77 -11.06
CA GLU A 53 -6.79 18.62 -10.82
C GLU A 53 -8.05 17.79 -10.55
N GLY A 54 -8.24 16.68 -11.26
CA GLY A 54 -9.31 15.72 -11.01
C GLY A 54 -9.26 15.15 -9.60
N ARG A 55 -8.07 14.72 -9.15
CA ARG A 55 -7.82 14.23 -7.81
C ARG A 55 -8.15 15.25 -6.73
N ARG A 56 -7.75 16.53 -6.92
CA ARG A 56 -8.10 17.63 -6.01
C ARG A 56 -9.60 17.88 -5.93
N ARG A 57 -10.31 17.80 -7.05
CA ARG A 57 -11.78 17.91 -7.05
C ARG A 57 -12.46 16.75 -6.32
N CYS A 58 -11.89 15.56 -6.32
CA CYS A 58 -12.41 14.43 -5.56
C CYS A 58 -12.37 14.68 -4.06
N ILE A 59 -11.38 15.40 -3.53
CA ILE A 59 -11.24 15.66 -2.09
C ILE A 59 -12.52 16.30 -1.54
N SER A 60 -13.06 17.32 -2.22
CA SER A 60 -14.27 18.02 -1.76
C SER A 60 -15.56 17.19 -1.84
N GLY A 61 -15.60 16.22 -2.75
CA GLY A 61 -16.74 15.31 -2.94
C GLY A 61 -16.60 13.95 -2.27
N TYR A 62 -15.49 13.74 -1.53
CA TYR A 62 -15.24 12.45 -0.91
C TYR A 62 -16.26 12.20 0.22
N PRO A 63 -16.85 10.99 0.32
CA PRO A 63 -17.82 10.70 1.37
C PRO A 63 -17.18 10.84 2.74
N ALA A 64 -18.02 11.06 3.78
CA ALA A 64 -17.61 11.25 5.16
C ALA A 64 -16.88 10.01 5.72
N LEU A 65 -15.63 9.87 5.35
CA LEU A 65 -14.64 8.96 5.91
C LEU A 65 -13.56 9.83 6.55
N ASN A 66 -12.90 9.30 7.58
CA ASN A 66 -11.72 9.96 8.15
C ASN A 66 -10.53 9.77 7.20
N VAL A 67 -10.46 10.58 6.13
CA VAL A 67 -9.41 10.53 5.12
C VAL A 67 -8.42 11.67 5.31
N LYS A 68 -7.16 11.33 5.40
CA LYS A 68 -6.04 12.30 5.43
C LYS A 68 -5.28 12.25 4.12
N TRP A 69 -5.22 13.38 3.43
CA TRP A 69 -4.45 13.59 2.21
C TRP A 69 -3.10 14.17 2.57
N LEU A 70 -1.99 13.49 2.21
CA LEU A 70 -0.64 13.99 2.52
C LEU A 70 -0.12 14.96 1.47
N GLU A 71 -0.78 15.02 0.32
CA GLU A 71 -0.49 15.96 -0.78
C GLU A 71 1.00 15.96 -1.20
N ILE A 72 1.61 14.77 -1.21
CA ILE A 72 2.95 14.61 -1.74
C ILE A 72 2.84 14.54 -3.27
N GLU A 73 3.69 15.29 -3.97
CA GLU A 73 3.79 15.17 -5.42
C GLU A 73 4.53 13.87 -5.80
N GLU A 74 4.00 13.09 -6.75
CA GLU A 74 4.62 11.87 -7.25
C GLU A 74 6.05 12.12 -7.75
N ALA A 75 6.88 11.09 -7.67
CA ALA A 75 8.27 11.20 -8.12
C ALA A 75 8.42 11.20 -9.65
N GLY A 76 7.34 10.89 -10.37
CA GLY A 76 7.38 10.66 -11.81
C GLY A 76 8.22 9.43 -12.15
N CYS A 77 8.10 8.38 -11.34
CA CYS A 77 8.93 7.19 -11.46
C CYS A 77 8.17 5.98 -12.03
N ALA A 78 6.90 6.12 -12.37
CA ALA A 78 6.09 5.05 -12.95
C ALA A 78 6.76 4.46 -14.21
N GLY A 79 7.00 3.15 -14.19
CA GLY A 79 7.67 2.44 -15.27
C GLY A 79 9.19 2.63 -15.38
N LEU A 80 9.83 3.27 -14.39
CA LEU A 80 11.28 3.53 -14.40
C LEU A 80 12.11 2.53 -13.57
N ALA A 81 11.49 1.51 -12.99
CA ALA A 81 12.19 0.37 -12.43
C ALA A 81 12.42 -0.73 -13.48
N ASP A 82 13.52 -1.49 -13.38
CA ASP A 82 13.68 -2.71 -14.15
C ASP A 82 12.90 -3.86 -13.48
N TRP A 83 11.67 -4.06 -13.89
CA TRP A 83 10.81 -5.09 -13.33
C TRP A 83 11.19 -6.52 -13.73
N ARG A 84 12.06 -6.69 -14.75
CA ARG A 84 12.62 -8.01 -15.10
C ARG A 84 13.76 -8.42 -14.17
N LYS A 85 14.51 -7.43 -13.67
CA LYS A 85 15.60 -7.59 -12.69
C LYS A 85 15.47 -6.51 -11.59
N PRO A 86 14.40 -6.54 -10.80
CA PRO A 86 14.15 -5.48 -9.85
C PRO A 86 15.21 -5.46 -8.76
N LEU A 87 15.70 -4.25 -8.45
CA LEU A 87 16.69 -4.04 -7.40
C LEU A 87 15.97 -3.51 -6.14
N PRO A 88 15.78 -4.35 -5.11
CA PRO A 88 15.27 -3.87 -3.83
C PRO A 88 16.20 -2.83 -3.21
N THR A 89 15.64 -1.76 -2.67
CA THR A 89 16.38 -0.73 -1.96
C THR A 89 15.68 -0.39 -0.64
N ARG A 90 16.37 0.31 0.25
CA ARG A 90 15.75 0.81 1.49
C ARG A 90 14.60 1.77 1.24
N TYR A 91 14.51 2.38 0.06
CA TYR A 91 13.47 3.34 -0.33
C TYR A 91 12.30 2.70 -1.07
N GLY A 92 12.41 1.43 -1.46
CA GLY A 92 11.47 0.71 -2.30
C GLY A 92 12.22 -0.11 -3.36
N VAL A 93 12.12 0.28 -4.63
CA VAL A 93 12.79 -0.35 -5.78
C VAL A 93 13.75 0.64 -6.46
N GLY A 94 14.77 0.12 -7.14
CA GLY A 94 15.74 0.93 -7.89
C GLY A 94 15.10 1.63 -9.09
N ILE A 95 15.33 2.94 -9.22
CA ILE A 95 14.82 3.79 -10.29
C ILE A 95 15.96 4.19 -11.21
N HIS A 96 15.85 3.93 -12.51
CA HIS A 96 16.92 4.17 -13.47
C HIS A 96 17.12 5.65 -13.81
N ASN A 97 16.06 6.46 -13.81
CA ASN A 97 16.16 7.88 -14.06
C ASN A 97 16.70 8.62 -12.83
N ARG A 98 17.83 9.35 -12.99
CA ARG A 98 18.51 10.03 -11.88
C ARG A 98 17.65 11.09 -11.19
N GLY A 99 16.89 11.87 -11.96
CA GLY A 99 15.99 12.92 -11.42
C GLY A 99 14.86 12.33 -10.61
N ALA A 100 14.13 11.38 -11.21
CA ALA A 100 13.05 10.65 -10.55
C ALA A 100 13.55 9.88 -9.31
N ALA A 101 14.71 9.23 -9.39
CA ALA A 101 15.34 8.54 -8.25
C ALA A 101 15.66 9.49 -7.09
N CYS A 102 16.11 10.72 -7.40
CA CYS A 102 16.36 11.74 -6.36
C CYS A 102 15.07 12.15 -5.66
N LYS A 103 14.00 12.41 -6.43
CA LYS A 103 12.69 12.79 -5.90
C LYS A 103 12.05 11.63 -5.13
N TYR A 104 12.13 10.41 -5.65
CA TYR A 104 11.68 9.19 -4.98
C TYR A 104 12.31 9.04 -3.58
N ARG A 105 13.63 9.22 -3.45
CA ARG A 105 14.30 9.20 -2.14
C ARG A 105 13.85 10.34 -1.21
N LYS A 106 13.63 11.54 -1.74
CA LYS A 106 13.09 12.66 -0.94
C LYS A 106 11.68 12.37 -0.46
N ASN A 107 10.83 11.81 -1.32
CA ASN A 107 9.47 11.42 -0.98
C ASN A 107 9.45 10.35 0.12
N PHE A 108 10.36 9.37 0.08
CA PHE A 108 10.49 8.39 1.16
C PHE A 108 10.74 9.08 2.52
N GLY A 109 11.69 10.00 2.59
CA GLY A 109 11.96 10.75 3.82
C GLY A 109 10.74 11.54 4.31
N ARG A 110 10.00 12.17 3.40
CA ARG A 110 8.76 12.90 3.70
C ARG A 110 7.65 11.96 4.21
N LEU A 111 7.46 10.81 3.56
CA LEU A 111 6.52 9.77 3.99
C LEU A 111 6.84 9.30 5.40
N VAL A 112 8.09 8.92 5.67
CA VAL A 112 8.52 8.45 6.99
C VAL A 112 8.25 9.51 8.06
N ALA A 113 8.60 10.78 7.80
CA ALA A 113 8.37 11.87 8.76
C ALA A 113 6.89 12.06 9.10
N LEU A 114 6.00 12.01 8.09
CA LEU A 114 4.56 12.16 8.27
C LEU A 114 3.95 10.92 8.94
N LEU A 115 4.33 9.71 8.53
CA LEU A 115 3.81 8.47 9.09
C LEU A 115 4.19 8.29 10.56
N LYS A 116 5.35 8.77 11.00
CA LYS A 116 5.74 8.82 12.43
C LYS A 116 4.76 9.59 13.30
N THR A 117 4.06 10.58 12.74
CA THR A 117 3.05 11.36 13.49
C THR A 117 1.65 10.74 13.39
N ILE A 118 1.41 9.88 12.41
CA ILE A 118 0.09 9.33 12.11
C ILE A 118 -0.09 7.94 12.72
N LEU A 119 0.89 7.05 12.57
CA LEU A 119 0.77 5.64 12.95
C LEU A 119 0.72 5.35 14.46
N PRO A 120 1.25 6.18 15.36
CA PRO A 120 1.08 5.93 16.79
C PRO A 120 -0.40 5.80 17.17
N GLY A 121 -0.75 4.74 17.91
CA GLY A 121 -2.12 4.44 18.34
C GLY A 121 -2.94 3.59 17.38
N TYR A 122 -2.42 3.24 16.20
CA TYR A 122 -3.00 2.22 15.33
C TYR A 122 -2.29 0.88 15.54
N THR A 123 -3.06 -0.19 15.67
CA THR A 123 -2.53 -1.55 15.90
C THR A 123 -2.65 -2.45 14.68
N VAL A 124 -3.56 -2.10 13.75
CA VAL A 124 -3.76 -2.82 12.49
C VAL A 124 -3.57 -1.85 11.33
N ILE A 125 -2.61 -2.13 10.48
CA ILE A 125 -2.28 -1.28 9.34
C ILE A 125 -2.45 -2.09 8.07
N TYR A 126 -3.29 -1.60 7.15
CA TYR A 126 -3.39 -2.08 5.79
C TYR A 126 -2.59 -1.16 4.88
N THR A 127 -1.69 -1.72 4.08
CA THR A 127 -0.88 -0.96 3.14
C THR A 127 -0.48 -1.81 1.95
N HIS A 128 0.08 -1.19 0.92
CA HIS A 128 0.58 -1.87 -0.27
C HIS A 128 1.52 -3.03 0.08
N ASN A 129 1.70 -3.95 -0.86
CA ASN A 129 2.64 -5.04 -0.69
C ASN A 129 4.06 -4.65 -1.18
N PRO A 130 5.11 -5.39 -0.78
CA PRO A 130 6.50 -5.03 -1.09
C PRO A 130 6.90 -5.20 -2.56
N TRP A 131 6.01 -5.69 -3.42
CA TRP A 131 6.21 -5.78 -4.87
C TRP A 131 5.27 -4.87 -5.66
N GLY A 132 4.45 -4.04 -4.97
CA GLY A 132 3.62 -3.01 -5.56
C GLY A 132 2.48 -3.55 -6.40
N GLU A 133 1.77 -4.58 -5.92
CA GLU A 133 0.64 -5.26 -6.56
C GLU A 133 0.92 -5.63 -8.03
N TYR A 134 0.70 -4.69 -8.92
CA TYR A 134 0.93 -4.86 -10.36
C TYR A 134 2.32 -4.36 -10.83
N GLY A 135 3.18 -3.94 -9.92
CA GLY A 135 4.51 -3.40 -10.22
C GLY A 135 4.51 -1.88 -10.34
N HIS A 136 4.02 -1.18 -9.29
CA HIS A 136 4.09 0.27 -9.18
C HIS A 136 5.14 0.68 -8.16
N GLU A 137 6.07 1.52 -8.56
CA GLU A 137 7.23 1.92 -7.77
C GLU A 137 6.84 2.61 -6.46
N GLU A 138 5.85 3.51 -6.49
CA GLU A 138 5.41 4.25 -5.30
C GLU A 138 4.60 3.41 -4.34
N HIS A 139 3.91 2.34 -4.79
CA HIS A 139 3.32 1.35 -3.89
C HIS A 139 4.39 0.64 -3.05
N VAL A 140 5.47 0.19 -3.71
CA VAL A 140 6.62 -0.40 -3.02
C VAL A 140 7.21 0.60 -2.01
N GLN A 141 7.29 1.88 -2.37
CA GLN A 141 7.80 2.92 -1.49
C GLN A 141 6.92 3.13 -0.25
N VAL A 142 5.60 3.20 -0.42
CA VAL A 142 4.66 3.35 0.70
C VAL A 142 4.77 2.18 1.66
N TYR A 143 4.79 0.93 1.15
CA TYR A 143 5.04 -0.24 1.98
C TYR A 143 6.34 -0.11 2.80
N ARG A 144 7.44 0.28 2.15
CA ARG A 144 8.75 0.44 2.81
C ARG A 144 8.73 1.53 3.88
N ALA A 145 8.05 2.63 3.63
CA ALA A 145 7.92 3.71 4.61
C ALA A 145 7.08 3.28 5.83
N VAL A 146 5.96 2.60 5.62
CA VAL A 146 5.15 2.03 6.71
C VAL A 146 5.96 1.04 7.52
N LYS A 147 6.61 0.06 6.88
CA LYS A 147 7.44 -0.95 7.57
C LYS A 147 8.57 -0.30 8.37
N HIS A 148 9.24 0.70 7.80
CA HIS A 148 10.29 1.45 8.50
C HIS A 148 9.78 2.10 9.79
N VAL A 149 8.64 2.79 9.72
CA VAL A 149 8.06 3.45 10.90
C VAL A 149 7.57 2.44 11.94
N CYS A 150 6.91 1.36 11.53
CA CYS A 150 6.47 0.31 12.46
C CYS A 150 7.64 -0.35 13.19
N ASN A 151 8.78 -0.56 12.51
CA ASN A 151 9.98 -1.10 13.15
C ASN A 151 10.54 -0.13 14.23
N GLU A 152 10.43 1.18 14.04
CA GLU A 152 10.82 2.18 15.04
C GLU A 152 9.83 2.29 16.21
N LEU A 153 8.55 1.95 15.97
CA LEU A 153 7.50 1.91 16.99
C LEU A 153 7.45 0.57 17.75
N ASN A 154 8.57 -0.18 17.81
CA ASN A 154 8.73 -1.48 18.47
C ASN A 154 7.99 -2.66 17.83
N GLY A 155 7.38 -2.51 16.66
CA GLY A 155 6.82 -3.61 15.88
C GLY A 155 5.56 -4.26 16.48
N GLU A 156 4.81 -3.55 17.32
CA GLU A 156 3.56 -4.03 17.89
C GLU A 156 2.39 -4.00 16.90
N GLN A 157 2.57 -3.30 15.76
CA GLN A 157 1.56 -3.20 14.73
C GLN A 157 1.54 -4.44 13.83
N SER A 158 0.35 -4.91 13.50
CA SER A 158 0.17 -5.92 12.45
C SER A 158 0.01 -5.21 11.09
N ILE A 159 0.89 -5.52 10.14
CA ILE A 159 0.83 -4.99 8.77
C ILE A 159 0.18 -6.03 7.87
N TRP A 160 -0.84 -5.61 7.13
CA TRP A 160 -1.59 -6.43 6.20
C TRP A 160 -1.48 -5.85 4.80
N CYS A 161 -1.10 -6.70 3.85
CA CYS A 161 -0.87 -6.33 2.45
C CYS A 161 -1.84 -7.07 1.53
N PRO A 162 -2.38 -6.43 0.48
CA PRO A 162 -3.21 -7.10 -0.51
C PRO A 162 -2.41 -8.18 -1.24
N GLY A 163 -3.02 -9.34 -1.45
CA GLY A 163 -2.38 -10.50 -2.06
C GLY A 163 -2.38 -10.46 -3.60
N TYR A 164 -2.32 -9.29 -4.21
CA TYR A 164 -2.26 -9.15 -5.66
C TYR A 164 -0.83 -9.24 -6.18
N VAL A 165 -0.67 -9.87 -7.33
CA VAL A 165 0.60 -9.95 -8.08
C VAL A 165 0.30 -9.93 -9.58
N SER A 166 1.19 -9.34 -10.37
CA SER A 166 1.12 -9.37 -11.83
C SER A 166 2.33 -10.11 -12.44
N ASN A 167 2.25 -10.39 -13.74
CA ASN A 167 3.40 -10.85 -14.51
C ASN A 167 4.60 -9.89 -14.39
N ARG A 168 4.36 -8.59 -14.25
CA ARG A 168 5.40 -7.55 -14.08
C ARG A 168 6.03 -7.60 -12.69
N SER A 169 5.25 -7.76 -11.61
CA SER A 169 5.73 -7.69 -10.23
C SER A 169 6.25 -9.01 -9.65
N ALA A 170 6.03 -10.12 -10.36
CA ALA A 170 6.37 -11.48 -9.88
C ALA A 170 7.86 -11.64 -9.51
N ALA A 171 8.77 -11.04 -10.27
CA ALA A 171 10.21 -11.11 -9.99
C ALA A 171 10.54 -10.45 -8.64
N LEU A 172 9.94 -9.30 -8.33
CA LEU A 172 10.15 -8.64 -7.04
C LEU A 172 9.46 -9.40 -5.91
N MET A 173 8.28 -9.99 -6.13
CA MET A 173 7.61 -10.84 -5.14
C MET A 173 8.51 -11.98 -4.67
N ALA A 174 9.30 -12.58 -5.57
CA ALA A 174 10.20 -13.67 -5.22
C ALA A 174 11.22 -13.31 -4.12
N TYR A 175 11.62 -12.04 -4.00
CA TYR A 175 12.49 -11.58 -2.91
C TYR A 175 11.79 -11.51 -1.56
N TYR A 176 10.45 -11.31 -1.55
CA TYR A 176 9.72 -11.00 -0.33
C TYR A 176 8.76 -12.10 0.14
N GLN A 177 8.58 -13.18 -0.63
CA GLN A 177 7.59 -14.22 -0.27
C GLN A 177 7.84 -14.87 1.10
N SER A 178 9.09 -14.94 1.56
CA SER A 178 9.46 -15.57 2.84
C SER A 178 9.11 -14.74 4.07
N ILE A 179 8.84 -13.45 3.91
CA ILE A 179 8.53 -12.56 5.03
C ILE A 179 7.08 -12.69 5.50
N PHE A 180 6.20 -13.15 4.61
CA PHE A 180 4.80 -13.31 4.96
C PHE A 180 4.60 -14.55 5.82
N GLN A 181 3.94 -14.32 6.95
CA GLN A 181 3.51 -15.42 7.83
C GLN A 181 2.22 -16.03 7.31
N ASN A 182 1.92 -17.23 7.77
CA ASN A 182 0.76 -18.00 7.34
C ASN A 182 -0.65 -17.45 7.64
N PRO A 183 -0.94 -16.47 8.51
CA PRO A 183 -2.29 -15.94 8.51
C PRO A 183 -2.52 -15.12 7.23
N SER A 184 -3.41 -15.61 6.40
CA SER A 184 -4.08 -14.81 5.38
C SER A 184 -5.50 -14.50 5.86
N ARG A 185 -6.01 -13.33 5.50
CA ARG A 185 -7.41 -12.97 5.69
C ARG A 185 -8.09 -12.92 4.34
N ILE A 186 -9.30 -13.45 4.27
CA ILE A 186 -10.14 -13.42 3.06
C ILE A 186 -11.35 -12.58 3.40
N PHE A 187 -11.65 -11.59 2.58
CA PHE A 187 -12.76 -10.68 2.75
C PHE A 187 -13.60 -10.58 1.49
N LYS A 188 -14.88 -10.35 1.65
CA LYS A 188 -15.75 -9.97 0.53
C LYS A 188 -15.51 -8.50 0.16
N THR A 189 -15.58 -8.21 -1.13
CA THR A 189 -15.43 -6.85 -1.67
C THR A 189 -16.37 -5.85 -1.00
N GLY A 190 -15.88 -4.65 -0.74
CA GLY A 190 -16.59 -3.61 0.00
C GLY A 190 -17.75 -3.00 -0.78
N LYS A 191 -18.77 -2.52 -0.05
CA LYS A 191 -20.00 -1.96 -0.65
C LYS A 191 -19.84 -0.53 -1.20
N ARG A 192 -18.87 0.24 -0.73
CA ARG A 192 -18.66 1.65 -1.12
C ARG A 192 -18.00 1.84 -2.48
N VAL A 193 -17.35 0.79 -2.97
CA VAL A 193 -16.57 0.79 -4.21
C VAL A 193 -17.29 1.41 -5.41
N PRO A 194 -18.55 1.05 -5.76
CA PRO A 194 -19.19 1.62 -6.94
C PRO A 194 -19.41 3.13 -6.85
N GLY A 195 -19.65 3.65 -5.64
CA GLY A 195 -19.85 5.09 -5.44
C GLY A 195 -18.56 5.88 -5.64
N LEU A 196 -17.46 5.40 -5.06
CA LEU A 196 -16.14 6.02 -5.16
C LEU A 196 -15.57 5.91 -6.58
N LYS A 197 -15.72 4.75 -7.25
CA LYS A 197 -15.33 4.63 -8.67
C LYS A 197 -16.01 5.68 -9.53
N ARG A 198 -17.33 5.88 -9.37
CA ARG A 198 -18.06 6.93 -10.09
C ARG A 198 -17.55 8.34 -9.77
N LEU A 199 -17.15 8.61 -8.52
CA LEU A 199 -16.56 9.90 -8.15
C LEU A 199 -15.26 10.15 -8.93
N TYR A 200 -14.33 9.20 -8.93
CA TYR A 200 -13.07 9.29 -9.68
C TYR A 200 -13.29 9.42 -11.18
N GLN A 201 -14.21 8.63 -11.75
CA GLN A 201 -14.60 8.74 -13.17
C GLN A 201 -15.20 10.10 -13.52
N LYS A 202 -16.11 10.61 -12.68
CA LYS A 202 -16.74 11.94 -12.86
C LYS A 202 -15.72 13.07 -12.95
N HIS A 203 -14.65 12.98 -12.18
CA HIS A 203 -13.59 13.98 -12.14
C HIS A 203 -12.40 13.68 -13.05
N GLY A 204 -12.47 12.61 -13.86
CA GLY A 204 -11.45 12.27 -14.86
C GLY A 204 -10.13 11.83 -14.25
N CYS A 205 -10.14 11.27 -13.03
CA CYS A 205 -8.94 10.82 -12.33
C CYS A 205 -8.98 9.35 -11.90
N TRP A 206 -9.85 8.56 -12.51
CA TRP A 206 -9.80 7.11 -12.45
C TRP A 206 -8.65 6.63 -13.34
N THR A 207 -7.62 6.01 -12.74
CA THR A 207 -6.38 5.67 -13.44
C THR A 207 -6.25 4.18 -13.77
N TRP A 208 -7.25 3.37 -13.41
CA TRP A 208 -7.28 1.93 -13.65
C TRP A 208 -8.23 1.54 -14.80
N PHE A 209 -8.25 0.25 -15.15
CA PHE A 209 -9.12 -0.27 -16.23
C PHE A 209 -10.58 0.10 -15.99
N SER A 210 -11.24 0.63 -17.02
CA SER A 210 -12.65 1.09 -16.92
C SER A 210 -13.61 -0.06 -16.61
N ASP A 211 -13.32 -1.26 -17.12
CA ASP A 211 -14.08 -2.50 -16.96
C ASP A 211 -13.63 -3.35 -15.77
N TRP A 212 -12.71 -2.83 -14.92
CA TRP A 212 -12.23 -3.56 -13.75
C TRP A 212 -13.37 -4.05 -12.88
N GLN A 213 -13.36 -5.38 -12.65
CA GLN A 213 -14.26 -6.07 -11.74
C GLN A 213 -13.47 -6.56 -10.52
N TRP A 214 -13.94 -6.22 -9.34
CA TRP A 214 -13.35 -6.76 -8.13
C TRP A 214 -13.69 -8.24 -8.00
N PRO A 215 -12.74 -9.08 -7.59
CA PRO A 215 -13.04 -10.47 -7.25
C PRO A 215 -14.05 -10.52 -6.10
N ALA A 216 -14.85 -11.60 -6.05
CA ALA A 216 -15.83 -11.78 -4.97
C ALA A 216 -15.20 -11.81 -3.57
N GLU A 217 -13.95 -12.28 -3.50
CA GLU A 217 -13.15 -12.34 -2.29
C GLU A 217 -11.74 -11.80 -2.57
N GLU A 218 -11.22 -11.04 -1.63
CA GLU A 218 -9.88 -10.46 -1.67
C GLU A 218 -9.02 -11.01 -0.53
N ILE A 219 -7.77 -11.32 -0.83
CA ILE A 219 -6.83 -11.95 0.08
C ILE A 219 -5.88 -10.89 0.61
N PHE A 220 -5.67 -10.89 1.95
CA PHE A 220 -4.64 -10.10 2.59
C PHE A 220 -3.62 -11.00 3.28
N LEU A 221 -2.37 -10.67 3.13
CA LEU A 221 -1.21 -11.37 3.69
C LEU A 221 -0.68 -10.57 4.88
N MET A 222 -0.39 -11.24 5.99
CA MET A 222 0.24 -10.60 7.14
C MET A 222 1.75 -10.61 6.99
N ASP A 223 2.34 -9.41 7.04
CA ASP A 223 3.78 -9.23 7.13
C ASP A 223 4.28 -9.68 8.50
N GLY A 224 5.25 -10.57 8.51
CA GLY A 224 5.84 -11.10 9.73
C GLY A 224 6.71 -10.09 10.48
N PRO A 225 6.97 -10.33 11.79
CA PRO A 225 7.97 -9.58 12.52
C PRO A 225 9.35 -9.89 11.93
N GLY A 226 10.00 -8.90 11.36
CA GLY A 226 11.34 -9.00 10.82
C GLY A 226 11.93 -7.62 10.57
N LYS A 227 13.12 -7.37 11.10
CA LYS A 227 13.89 -6.21 10.70
C LYS A 227 14.49 -6.52 9.34
N TYR A 228 14.12 -5.75 8.33
CA TYR A 228 14.84 -5.75 7.05
C TYR A 228 16.11 -4.92 7.25
N GLU A 229 17.24 -5.58 7.34
CA GLU A 229 18.51 -4.89 7.19
C GLU A 229 18.66 -4.56 5.70
N ASP A 230 18.76 -3.28 5.40
CA ASP A 230 19.17 -2.66 4.11
C ASP A 230 18.67 -3.30 2.80
N GLY A 231 17.39 -3.62 2.72
CA GLY A 231 16.75 -3.94 1.44
C GLY A 231 16.83 -5.41 0.99
N LEU A 232 17.52 -6.27 1.69
CA LEU A 232 17.62 -7.69 1.36
C LEU A 232 16.93 -8.53 2.43
N ALA A 233 15.90 -9.28 2.05
CA ALA A 233 15.48 -10.43 2.84
C ALA A 233 16.65 -11.41 2.88
N ALA A 234 17.14 -11.76 4.05
CA ALA A 234 18.20 -12.74 4.19
C ALA A 234 17.77 -14.07 3.54
N GLY A 235 18.49 -14.46 2.49
CA GLY A 235 18.58 -15.77 1.90
C GLY A 235 17.27 -16.56 1.71
N CYS A 236 17.04 -16.96 0.51
CA CYS A 236 16.02 -17.92 0.07
C CYS A 236 15.91 -19.13 1.01
N GLN A 237 15.04 -19.06 2.02
CA GLN A 237 14.57 -20.23 2.74
C GLN A 237 13.31 -20.71 2.04
N THR A 238 13.31 -21.96 1.62
CA THR A 238 12.24 -22.76 1.01
C THR A 238 11.02 -21.97 0.53
N ALA A 239 10.87 -21.86 -0.80
CA ALA A 239 9.75 -21.17 -1.45
C ALA A 239 8.41 -21.59 -0.85
N ARG A 240 7.76 -20.69 -0.11
CA ARG A 240 6.40 -20.89 0.39
C ARG A 240 5.42 -20.49 -0.70
N ARG A 241 4.37 -21.28 -0.88
CA ARG A 241 3.25 -20.88 -1.75
C ARG A 241 2.40 -19.86 -1.00
N LEU A 242 2.43 -18.60 -1.46
CA LEU A 242 1.52 -17.58 -0.95
C LEU A 242 0.18 -17.68 -1.70
N PRO A 243 -0.96 -17.55 -1.01
CA PRO A 243 -2.25 -17.37 -1.68
C PRO A 243 -2.28 -15.96 -2.27
N VAL A 244 -2.11 -15.85 -3.59
CA VAL A 244 -2.10 -14.57 -4.30
C VAL A 244 -3.12 -14.56 -5.42
N GLN A 245 -3.61 -13.36 -5.78
CA GLN A 245 -4.52 -13.10 -6.88
C GLN A 245 -3.73 -12.53 -8.05
N LEU A 246 -3.79 -13.21 -9.20
CA LEU A 246 -3.02 -12.83 -10.37
C LEU A 246 -3.73 -11.74 -11.18
N ILE A 247 -3.02 -10.67 -11.49
CA ILE A 247 -3.41 -9.64 -12.46
C ILE A 247 -2.57 -9.82 -13.72
N MET A 248 -3.21 -10.04 -14.85
CA MET A 248 -2.52 -10.09 -16.13
C MET A 248 -2.53 -8.70 -16.75
N LEU A 249 -1.34 -8.12 -16.92
CA LEU A 249 -1.17 -6.89 -17.68
C LEU A 249 -0.89 -7.26 -19.14
N SER A 250 -1.60 -6.61 -20.08
CA SER A 250 -1.21 -6.65 -21.49
C SER A 250 0.13 -5.95 -21.65
N GLU A 251 1.04 -6.54 -22.40
CA GLU A 251 2.33 -5.96 -22.77
C GLU A 251 2.18 -4.73 -23.67
#